data_d94493445e1f4947fd1fcf4026be4567
#
_entry.id   d94493445e1f4947fd1fcf4026be4567
#
_cell.length_a   1.000
_cell.length_b   1.000
_cell.length_c   1.000
_cell.angle_alpha   90.00
_cell.angle_beta   90.00
_cell.angle_gamma   90.00
#
_symmetry.space_group_name_H-M   'P 1'
#
loop_
_entity.id
_entity.type
_entity.pdbx_description
1 polymer ?
#
loop_
_entity_poly.entity_id
_entity_poly.type
_entity_poly.pdbx_seq_one_letter_code
_entity_poly.pdbx_strand_id
1 'polypeptide(L)'
;LGAALGVPAGLAWVLLAPRVAVAHGDGGFIEPYPQGFAIADLTLALALLVAGLVLGGVAARRLRQLGFGQGGVQVVGVIIAAGMCAAVARVLGWWLAGRSMVRDGAIVELPLTLQANGVLLMAAFSALLVVILSSAFARDPESDEEADIDVATPVQQFPSAP
;
A
#
# COMPACT_ATOMS: atom_id res chain seq x y z
N LEU A 1 0.95 -12.23 4.85
CA LEU A 1 0.77 -10.90 5.43
C LEU A 1 -0.08 -10.02 4.51
N GLY A 2 0.19 -9.97 3.18
CA GLY A 2 -0.57 -9.16 2.24
C GLY A 2 -2.07 -9.46 2.27
N ALA A 3 -2.45 -10.74 2.13
CA ALA A 3 -3.85 -11.14 2.22
C ALA A 3 -4.51 -10.80 3.56
N ALA A 4 -3.75 -10.94 4.67
CA ALA A 4 -4.26 -10.61 6.01
C ALA A 4 -4.56 -9.12 6.18
N LEU A 5 -3.77 -8.23 5.55
CA LEU A 5 -4.03 -6.79 5.55
C LEU A 5 -5.14 -6.39 4.56
N GLY A 6 -5.39 -7.19 3.54
CA GLY A 6 -6.52 -6.98 2.62
C GLY A 6 -7.89 -7.11 3.29
N VAL A 7 -8.00 -7.96 4.32
CA VAL A 7 -9.26 -8.12 5.06
C VAL A 7 -9.69 -6.84 5.77
N PRO A 8 -8.87 -6.23 6.65
CA PRO A 8 -9.27 -4.97 7.29
C PRO A 8 -9.43 -3.81 6.29
N ALA A 9 -8.66 -3.78 5.21
CA ALA A 9 -8.82 -2.76 4.17
C ALA A 9 -10.18 -2.89 3.45
N GLY A 10 -10.58 -4.12 3.10
CA GLY A 10 -11.89 -4.39 2.50
C GLY A 10 -13.05 -4.11 3.45
N LEU A 11 -12.91 -4.46 4.74
CA LEU A 11 -13.90 -4.13 5.77
C LEU A 11 -14.04 -2.61 5.96
N ALA A 12 -12.90 -1.90 6.05
CA ALA A 12 -12.91 -0.45 6.15
C ALA A 12 -13.63 0.19 4.96
N TRP A 13 -13.39 -0.31 3.75
CA TRP A 13 -14.10 0.17 2.57
C TRP A 13 -15.61 -0.04 2.67
N VAL A 14 -16.07 -1.24 3.06
CA VAL A 14 -17.50 -1.55 3.19
C VAL A 14 -18.19 -0.71 4.27
N LEU A 15 -17.49 -0.42 5.37
CA LEU A 15 -18.04 0.31 6.51
C LEU A 15 -18.02 1.83 6.33
N LEU A 16 -16.99 2.35 5.65
CA LEU A 16 -16.74 3.80 5.56
C LEU A 16 -17.18 4.38 4.21
N ALA A 17 -17.25 3.57 3.14
CA ALA A 17 -17.66 4.07 1.84
C ALA A 17 -19.14 4.41 1.84
N PRO A 18 -19.53 5.62 1.38
CA PRO A 18 -20.93 5.99 1.25
C PRO A 18 -21.59 5.14 0.16
N ARG A 19 -22.78 4.65 0.44
CA ARG A 19 -23.60 3.97 -0.55
C ARG A 19 -24.33 5.00 -1.41
N VAL A 20 -24.28 4.81 -2.71
CA VAL A 20 -24.96 5.72 -3.65
C VAL A 20 -26.41 5.26 -3.78
N ALA A 21 -27.32 6.12 -3.35
CA ALA A 21 -28.75 5.91 -3.52
C ALA A 21 -29.22 6.55 -4.84
N VAL A 22 -29.88 5.79 -5.68
CA VAL A 22 -30.38 6.23 -7.00
C VAL A 22 -31.91 6.22 -6.97
N ALA A 23 -32.51 7.32 -7.39
CA ALA A 23 -33.94 7.36 -7.58
C ALA A 23 -34.33 6.72 -8.93
N HIS A 24 -35.35 5.85 -8.91
CA HIS A 24 -35.92 5.30 -10.15
C HIS A 24 -37.01 6.24 -10.64
N GLY A 25 -36.80 6.89 -11.79
CA GLY A 25 -37.77 7.73 -12.47
C GLY A 25 -38.20 7.12 -13.81
N ASP A 26 -39.26 7.68 -14.42
CA ASP A 26 -39.85 7.19 -15.69
C ASP A 26 -38.87 7.18 -16.89
N GLY A 27 -37.68 7.81 -16.76
CA GLY A 27 -36.64 7.85 -17.77
C GLY A 27 -35.39 6.99 -17.44
N GLY A 28 -35.42 6.17 -16.40
CA GLY A 28 -34.32 5.36 -15.93
C GLY A 28 -33.75 5.78 -14.57
N PHE A 29 -32.55 5.31 -14.25
CA PHE A 29 -31.90 5.66 -12.98
C PHE A 29 -31.33 7.08 -13.04
N ILE A 30 -31.78 7.95 -12.15
CA ILE A 30 -31.22 9.29 -11.97
C ILE A 30 -30.26 9.23 -10.79
N GLU A 31 -29.00 9.44 -11.05
CA GLU A 31 -27.95 9.54 -10.02
C GLU A 31 -27.94 10.97 -9.44
N PRO A 32 -28.43 11.19 -8.20
CA PRO A 32 -28.48 12.54 -7.63
C PRO A 32 -27.12 13.09 -7.25
N TYR A 33 -26.10 12.24 -7.09
CA TYR A 33 -24.77 12.62 -6.65
C TYR A 33 -23.66 11.81 -7.36
N PRO A 34 -23.17 12.26 -8.52
CA PRO A 34 -22.06 11.57 -9.24
C PRO A 34 -20.75 11.48 -8.42
N GLN A 35 -20.60 12.31 -7.37
CA GLN A 35 -19.44 12.30 -6.50
C GLN A 35 -19.40 11.12 -5.53
N GLY A 36 -20.50 10.41 -5.31
CA GLY A 36 -20.57 9.30 -4.36
C GLY A 36 -19.61 8.15 -4.71
N PHE A 37 -19.46 7.84 -5.99
CA PHE A 37 -18.52 6.82 -6.46
C PHE A 37 -17.06 7.24 -6.24
N ALA A 38 -16.73 8.51 -6.48
CA ALA A 38 -15.39 9.03 -6.26
C ALA A 38 -14.98 8.96 -4.78
N ILE A 39 -15.91 9.22 -3.87
CA ILE A 39 -15.67 9.12 -2.42
C ILE A 39 -15.48 7.65 -2.00
N ALA A 40 -16.23 6.71 -2.59
CA ALA A 40 -16.08 5.29 -2.32
C ALA A 40 -14.70 4.78 -2.79
N ASP A 41 -14.27 5.18 -3.98
CA ASP A 41 -12.93 4.85 -4.51
C ASP A 41 -11.81 5.48 -3.68
N LEU A 42 -11.99 6.73 -3.23
CA LEU A 42 -11.04 7.41 -2.34
C LEU A 42 -10.90 6.69 -1.00
N THR A 43 -12.00 6.21 -0.43
CA THR A 43 -11.99 5.46 0.84
C THR A 43 -11.18 4.17 0.69
N LEU A 44 -11.35 3.44 -0.40
CA LEU A 44 -10.54 2.25 -0.69
C LEU A 44 -9.08 2.61 -0.92
N ALA A 45 -8.80 3.71 -1.65
CA ALA A 45 -7.44 4.20 -1.90
C ALA A 45 -6.71 4.48 -0.58
N LEU A 46 -7.35 5.17 0.36
CA LEU A 46 -6.78 5.46 1.68
C LEU A 46 -6.54 4.19 2.50
N ALA A 47 -7.48 3.25 2.49
CA ALA A 47 -7.32 1.97 3.19
C ALA A 47 -6.13 1.16 2.63
N LEU A 48 -6.00 1.11 1.29
CA LEU A 48 -4.89 0.44 0.62
C LEU A 48 -3.55 1.17 0.80
N LEU A 49 -3.56 2.50 0.88
CA LEU A 49 -2.37 3.30 1.19
C LEU A 49 -1.84 2.94 2.58
N VAL A 50 -2.69 2.92 3.59
CA VAL A 50 -2.31 2.54 4.96
C VAL A 50 -1.78 1.10 5.00
N ALA A 51 -2.48 0.16 4.36
CA ALA A 51 -2.03 -1.22 4.26
C ALA A 51 -0.65 -1.35 3.59
N GLY A 52 -0.42 -0.58 2.53
CA GLY A 52 0.86 -0.53 1.83
C GLY A 52 1.99 0.07 2.67
N LEU A 53 1.73 1.13 3.44
CA LEU A 53 2.71 1.68 4.40
C LEU A 53 3.12 0.64 5.44
N VAL A 54 2.17 -0.14 5.97
CA VAL A 54 2.46 -1.23 6.91
C VAL A 54 3.30 -2.32 6.25
N LEU A 55 2.93 -2.76 5.04
CA LEU A 55 3.68 -3.76 4.28
C LEU A 55 5.11 -3.29 3.99
N GLY A 56 5.27 -2.05 3.53
CA GLY A 56 6.56 -1.43 3.26
C GLY A 56 7.42 -1.33 4.51
N GLY A 57 6.84 -0.92 5.64
CA GLY A 57 7.55 -0.85 6.93
C GLY A 57 8.04 -2.22 7.43
N VAL A 58 7.23 -3.27 7.28
CA VAL A 58 7.65 -4.65 7.61
C VAL A 58 8.75 -5.13 6.67
N ALA A 59 8.62 -4.86 5.37
CA ALA A 59 9.64 -5.22 4.38
C ALA A 59 10.97 -4.50 4.65
N ALA A 60 10.93 -3.20 4.94
CA ALA A 60 12.11 -2.41 5.26
C ALA A 60 12.83 -2.91 6.53
N ARG A 61 12.07 -3.30 7.56
CA ARG A 61 12.67 -3.94 8.75
C ARG A 61 13.36 -5.25 8.44
N ARG A 62 12.76 -6.09 7.61
CA ARG A 62 13.34 -7.37 7.19
C ARG A 62 14.60 -7.18 6.33
N LEU A 63 14.60 -6.18 5.44
CA LEU A 63 15.79 -5.82 4.65
C LEU A 63 16.98 -5.48 5.52
N ARG A 64 16.78 -4.70 6.58
CA ARG A 64 17.84 -4.36 7.54
C ARG A 64 18.37 -5.57 8.30
N GLN A 65 17.55 -6.60 8.52
CA GLN A 65 17.95 -7.81 9.24
C GLN A 65 18.69 -8.83 8.37
N LEU A 66 18.37 -8.91 7.07
CA LEU A 66 18.87 -9.94 6.15
C LEU A 66 20.06 -9.49 5.31
N GLY A 67 20.42 -8.20 5.35
CA GLY A 67 21.46 -7.61 4.51
C GLY A 67 21.00 -7.33 3.07
N PHE A 68 21.71 -6.43 2.39
CA PHE A 68 21.31 -5.89 1.08
C PHE A 68 21.41 -6.88 -0.10
N GLY A 69 22.04 -8.06 0.07
CA GLY A 69 22.26 -9.01 -1.03
C GLY A 69 20.98 -9.62 -1.65
N GLN A 70 19.82 -9.49 -1.03
CA GLN A 70 18.53 -10.06 -1.50
C GLN A 70 17.48 -9.00 -1.88
N GLY A 71 17.87 -7.76 -2.11
CA GLY A 71 16.96 -6.64 -2.33
C GLY A 71 15.95 -6.85 -3.46
N GLY A 72 16.36 -7.44 -4.59
CA GLY A 72 15.49 -7.68 -5.75
C GLY A 72 14.34 -8.64 -5.45
N VAL A 73 14.60 -9.75 -4.78
CA VAL A 73 13.60 -10.75 -4.41
C VAL A 73 12.57 -10.18 -3.44
N GLN A 74 13.01 -9.32 -2.53
CA GLN A 74 12.11 -8.68 -1.57
C GLN A 74 11.19 -7.66 -2.22
N VAL A 75 11.66 -6.87 -3.18
CA VAL A 75 10.82 -5.93 -3.94
C VAL A 75 9.70 -6.68 -4.66
N VAL A 76 10.03 -7.79 -5.34
CA VAL A 76 9.01 -8.64 -5.98
C VAL A 76 8.02 -9.20 -4.95
N GLY A 77 8.52 -9.65 -3.81
CA GLY A 77 7.68 -10.13 -2.70
C GLY A 77 6.71 -9.07 -2.17
N VAL A 78 7.15 -7.82 -2.06
CA VAL A 78 6.31 -6.69 -1.64
C VAL A 78 5.23 -6.39 -2.67
N ILE A 79 5.56 -6.40 -3.97
CA ILE A 79 4.60 -6.16 -5.05
C ILE A 79 3.51 -7.26 -5.04
N ILE A 80 3.90 -8.52 -4.92
CA ILE A 80 2.96 -9.64 -4.84
C ILE A 80 2.08 -9.52 -3.60
N ALA A 81 2.66 -9.21 -2.44
CA ALA A 81 1.90 -9.04 -1.20
C ALA A 81 0.91 -7.87 -1.27
N ALA A 82 1.29 -6.76 -1.89
CA ALA A 82 0.41 -5.61 -2.12
C ALA A 82 -0.71 -5.94 -3.11
N GLY A 83 -0.41 -6.66 -4.19
CA GLY A 83 -1.40 -7.15 -5.15
C GLY A 83 -2.42 -8.08 -4.49
N MET A 84 -1.96 -9.02 -3.65
CA MET A 84 -2.84 -9.88 -2.87
C MET A 84 -3.70 -9.10 -1.87
N CYS A 85 -3.15 -8.10 -1.21
CA CYS A 85 -3.90 -7.20 -0.33
C CYS A 85 -5.05 -6.52 -1.09
N ALA A 86 -4.75 -5.90 -2.22
CA ALA A 86 -5.74 -5.22 -3.05
C ALA A 86 -6.81 -6.17 -3.61
N ALA A 87 -6.40 -7.36 -4.06
CA ALA A 87 -7.33 -8.38 -4.56
C ALA A 87 -8.30 -8.86 -3.47
N VAL A 88 -7.79 -9.16 -2.27
CA VAL A 88 -8.62 -9.59 -1.13
C VAL A 88 -9.56 -8.46 -0.72
N ALA A 89 -9.09 -7.22 -0.61
CA ALA A 89 -9.92 -6.07 -0.25
C ALA A 89 -11.07 -5.88 -1.25
N ARG A 90 -10.78 -5.98 -2.56
CA ARG A 90 -11.78 -5.89 -3.63
C ARG A 90 -12.81 -7.01 -3.57
N VAL A 91 -12.35 -8.26 -3.47
CA VAL A 91 -13.25 -9.44 -3.44
C VAL A 91 -14.15 -9.38 -2.21
N LEU A 92 -13.60 -9.05 -1.05
CA LEU A 92 -14.35 -8.91 0.20
C LEU A 92 -15.36 -7.77 0.12
N GLY A 93 -14.96 -6.62 -0.42
CA GLY A 93 -15.83 -5.49 -0.63
C GLY A 93 -17.01 -5.84 -1.55
N TRP A 94 -16.73 -6.49 -2.68
CA TRP A 94 -17.77 -6.94 -3.61
C TRP A 94 -18.69 -7.99 -2.96
N TRP A 95 -18.15 -8.94 -2.22
CA TRP A 95 -18.92 -10.01 -1.59
C TRP A 95 -19.84 -9.50 -0.46
N LEU A 96 -19.36 -8.57 0.34
CA LEU A 96 -20.13 -8.01 1.47
C LEU A 96 -21.10 -6.90 1.03
N ALA A 97 -20.72 -6.09 0.06
CA ALA A 97 -21.52 -4.93 -0.39
C ALA A 97 -22.24 -5.15 -1.72
N GLY A 98 -22.05 -6.30 -2.37
CA GLY A 98 -22.56 -6.61 -3.71
C GLY A 98 -24.08 -6.88 -3.80
N ARG A 99 -24.82 -6.68 -2.71
CA ARG A 99 -26.28 -6.81 -2.71
C ARG A 99 -26.92 -5.44 -2.75
N SER A 100 -27.57 -5.11 -3.88
CA SER A 100 -28.45 -3.96 -3.97
C SER A 100 -29.60 -4.12 -2.99
N MET A 101 -29.80 -3.16 -2.10
CA MET A 101 -30.99 -3.11 -1.24
C MET A 101 -32.01 -2.16 -1.87
N VAL A 102 -33.18 -2.70 -2.21
CA VAL A 102 -34.32 -1.88 -2.61
C VAL A 102 -34.93 -1.32 -1.32
N ARG A 103 -34.88 0.00 -1.19
CA ARG A 103 -35.49 0.72 -0.08
C ARG A 103 -36.67 1.51 -0.62
N ASP A 104 -37.86 1.27 -0.09
CA ASP A 104 -39.08 2.02 -0.37
C ASP A 104 -39.49 2.19 -1.85
N GLY A 105 -39.35 1.16 -2.68
CA GLY A 105 -39.92 1.07 -4.03
C GLY A 105 -39.37 2.07 -5.09
N ALA A 106 -38.90 3.23 -4.65
CA ALA A 106 -38.42 4.30 -5.52
C ALA A 106 -36.93 4.59 -5.40
N ILE A 107 -36.28 4.13 -4.32
CA ILE A 107 -34.85 4.38 -4.07
C ILE A 107 -34.10 3.03 -4.04
N VAL A 108 -33.14 2.87 -4.91
CA VAL A 108 -32.27 1.67 -5.00
C VAL A 108 -30.87 2.07 -4.56
N GLU A 109 -30.36 1.41 -3.52
CA GLU A 109 -28.95 1.53 -3.17
C GLU A 109 -28.10 0.67 -4.11
N LEU A 110 -27.22 1.31 -4.87
CA LEU A 110 -26.31 0.60 -5.77
C LEU A 110 -25.23 -0.14 -4.97
N PRO A 111 -24.84 -1.35 -5.44
CA PRO A 111 -23.71 -2.05 -4.85
C PRO A 111 -22.44 -1.23 -4.99
N LEU A 112 -21.54 -1.34 -3.99
CA LEU A 112 -20.22 -0.72 -4.07
C LEU A 112 -19.45 -1.34 -5.24
N THR A 113 -19.25 -0.54 -6.30
CA THR A 113 -18.46 -0.92 -7.46
C THR A 113 -17.23 -0.03 -7.55
N LEU A 114 -16.07 -0.63 -7.79
CA LEU A 114 -14.84 0.11 -8.03
C LEU A 114 -14.87 0.67 -9.46
N GLN A 115 -14.89 1.98 -9.59
CA GLN A 115 -14.85 2.67 -10.88
C GLN A 115 -13.40 2.87 -11.38
N ALA A 116 -12.48 3.22 -10.47
CA ALA A 116 -11.10 3.48 -10.80
C ALA A 116 -10.19 2.29 -10.44
N ASN A 117 -9.92 1.39 -11.40
CA ASN A 117 -9.02 0.25 -11.17
C ASN A 117 -7.60 0.66 -10.73
N GLY A 118 -7.15 1.89 -11.04
CA GLY A 118 -5.87 2.43 -10.59
C GLY A 118 -5.72 2.53 -9.07
N VAL A 119 -6.83 2.60 -8.32
CA VAL A 119 -6.84 2.60 -6.86
C VAL A 119 -6.16 1.35 -6.27
N LEU A 120 -6.26 0.21 -6.96
CA LEU A 120 -5.65 -1.04 -6.52
C LEU A 120 -4.11 -0.98 -6.47
N LEU A 121 -3.50 -0.06 -7.22
CA LEU A 121 -2.05 0.14 -7.23
C LEU A 121 -1.55 0.93 -6.00
N MET A 122 -2.44 1.59 -5.25
CA MET A 122 -2.05 2.44 -4.12
C MET A 122 -1.28 1.66 -3.04
N ALA A 123 -1.65 0.40 -2.77
CA ALA A 123 -0.93 -0.45 -1.83
C ALA A 123 0.51 -0.75 -2.29
N ALA A 124 0.71 -0.99 -3.59
CA ALA A 124 2.03 -1.26 -4.15
C ALA A 124 2.89 0.01 -4.15
N PHE A 125 2.34 1.14 -4.58
CA PHE A 125 3.04 2.43 -4.58
C PHE A 125 3.51 2.83 -3.20
N SER A 126 2.62 2.81 -2.20
CA SER A 126 2.97 3.20 -0.84
C SER A 126 3.98 2.24 -0.20
N ALA A 127 3.86 0.94 -0.43
CA ALA A 127 4.81 -0.05 0.06
C ALA A 127 6.20 0.14 -0.56
N LEU A 128 6.28 0.33 -1.87
CA LEU A 128 7.55 0.58 -2.58
C LEU A 128 8.19 1.90 -2.14
N LEU A 129 7.39 2.96 -1.97
CA LEU A 129 7.89 4.25 -1.49
C LEU A 129 8.59 4.11 -0.13
N VAL A 130 7.99 3.38 0.81
CA VAL A 130 8.61 3.13 2.12
C VAL A 130 9.90 2.34 1.99
N VAL A 131 9.94 1.30 1.15
CA VAL A 131 11.15 0.50 0.93
C VAL A 131 12.26 1.35 0.33
N ILE A 132 11.97 2.16 -0.70
CA ILE A 132 12.94 3.03 -1.36
C ILE A 132 13.47 4.08 -0.38
N LEU A 133 12.59 4.77 0.34
CA LEU A 133 13.01 5.75 1.34
C LEU A 133 13.86 5.11 2.44
N SER A 134 13.45 3.94 2.92
CA SER A 134 14.20 3.23 3.96
C SER A 134 15.59 2.78 3.48
N SER A 135 15.74 2.42 2.21
CA SER A 135 17.05 2.08 1.63
C SER A 135 17.91 3.32 1.37
N ALA A 136 17.31 4.43 0.93
CA ALA A 136 18.03 5.67 0.69
C ALA A 136 18.61 6.31 1.98
N PHE A 137 17.92 6.10 3.12
CA PHE A 137 18.38 6.59 4.42
C PHE A 137 19.07 5.51 5.27
N ALA A 138 19.33 4.32 4.73
CA ALA A 138 20.16 3.32 5.41
C ALA A 138 21.62 3.80 5.36
N ARG A 139 22.21 4.00 6.54
CA ARG A 139 23.62 4.33 6.66
C ARG A 139 24.44 3.11 6.24
N ASP A 140 25.41 3.30 5.37
CA ASP A 140 26.36 2.26 4.99
C ASP A 140 27.33 2.03 6.16
N PRO A 141 27.32 0.86 6.81
CA PRO A 141 28.24 0.60 7.93
C PRO A 141 29.70 0.52 7.49
N GLU A 142 29.99 0.29 6.19
CA GLU A 142 31.34 0.24 5.65
C GLU A 142 32.04 1.61 5.68
N SER A 143 31.29 2.70 5.58
CA SER A 143 31.89 4.05 5.63
C SER A 143 32.44 4.42 7.01
N ASP A 144 31.89 3.82 8.08
CA ASP A 144 32.37 4.08 9.45
C ASP A 144 33.62 3.23 9.77
N GLU A 145 33.80 2.06 9.13
CA GLU A 145 34.97 1.17 9.32
C GLU A 145 36.21 1.67 8.56
N GLU A 146 36.01 2.25 7.37
CA GLU A 146 37.09 2.84 6.58
C GLU A 146 37.68 4.10 7.24
N ALA A 147 36.80 4.90 7.90
CA ALA A 147 37.22 6.08 8.65
C ALA A 147 38.05 5.73 9.90
N ASP A 148 37.79 4.56 10.52
CA ASP A 148 38.53 4.13 11.73
C ASP A 148 39.88 3.51 11.40
N ILE A 149 40.04 2.88 10.20
CA ILE A 149 41.31 2.32 9.73
C ILE A 149 42.33 3.41 9.36
N ASP A 150 41.84 4.54 8.82
CA ASP A 150 42.75 5.63 8.40
C ASP A 150 43.35 6.38 9.61
N VAL A 151 42.65 6.35 10.75
CA VAL A 151 43.18 6.97 12.00
C VAL A 151 44.17 6.05 12.73
N ALA A 152 44.09 4.72 12.51
CA ALA A 152 44.91 3.75 13.22
C ALA A 152 46.23 3.40 12.56
N THR A 153 46.52 3.90 11.34
CA THR A 153 47.78 3.60 10.66
C THR A 153 48.87 4.59 11.13
N PRO A 154 49.76 4.20 12.02
CA PRO A 154 50.90 5.05 12.39
C PRO A 154 51.79 5.22 11.18
N VAL A 155 52.05 6.46 10.82
CA VAL A 155 53.04 6.83 9.80
C VAL A 155 54.37 6.12 10.14
N GLN A 156 54.71 5.06 9.40
CA GLN A 156 56.02 4.45 9.49
C GLN A 156 57.05 5.48 9.05
N GLN A 157 57.69 6.11 10.02
CA GLN A 157 58.89 6.92 9.79
C GLN A 157 60.00 6.01 9.25
N PHE A 158 60.24 6.10 7.96
CA PHE A 158 61.43 5.50 7.37
C PHE A 158 62.67 6.12 8.01
N PRO A 159 63.60 5.33 8.57
CA PRO A 159 64.86 5.85 9.07
C PRO A 159 65.65 6.39 7.88
N SER A 160 66.03 7.66 7.97
CA SER A 160 67.00 8.27 7.03
C SER A 160 68.31 7.50 7.11
N ALA A 161 68.70 6.86 5.99
CA ALA A 161 69.97 6.21 5.87
C ALA A 161 71.14 7.24 5.91
N PRO A 162 72.31 6.88 6.47
CA PRO A 162 73.44 7.72 6.60
C PRO A 162 74.14 8.03 5.27
#